data_96039d10f11d78ea8b7be2943d1c7db4
#
_entry.id   96039d10f11d78ea8b7be2943d1c7db4
#
_cell.length_a   1.000
_cell.length_b   1.000
_cell.length_c   1.000
_cell.angle_alpha   90.00
_cell.angle_beta   90.00
_cell.angle_gamma   90.00
#
_symmetry.space_group_name_H-M   'P 1'
#
loop_
_entity.id
_entity.type
_entity.pdbx_description
1 polymer ?
#
loop_
_entity_poly.entity_id
_entity_poly.type
_entity_poly.pdbx_seq_one_letter_code
_entity_poly.pdbx_strand_id
1 'polypeptide(L)'
;MTGVLVLIMATGGIPMAALDGPESGSIVINEFMAHPLASTTETEGEWIELYNRSGDWINLSGWRITNGHGDQIVLNSYLLPPESYFVAGASGDFSRNGGYVPDFVYCSFTIDDVDEIKLIARLGSQSDYIDFDGTWDIVPGSSCERFNPGWVSNLASSWAHAVSLFGNGDQGTPGFINSVFQNSFTQNTWAFIKAFSQ
;
A
#
# COMPACT_ATOMS: atom_id res chain seq x y z
N MET A 1 28.31 50.37 -7.08
CA MET A 1 27.67 49.57 -5.99
C MET A 1 27.19 48.28 -6.57
N THR A 2 27.98 47.23 -6.41
CA THR A 2 27.69 45.89 -6.89
C THR A 2 27.00 45.11 -5.77
N GLY A 3 25.71 44.88 -5.92
CA GLY A 3 24.92 44.08 -4.97
C GLY A 3 25.24 42.60 -5.13
N VAL A 4 25.72 41.98 -4.06
CA VAL A 4 25.91 40.53 -3.97
C VAL A 4 24.57 39.89 -3.62
N LEU A 5 24.02 39.11 -4.55
CA LEU A 5 22.86 38.25 -4.32
C LEU A 5 23.29 37.03 -3.49
N VAL A 6 22.98 37.00 -2.22
CA VAL A 6 23.19 35.80 -1.37
C VAL A 6 22.02 34.86 -1.62
N LEU A 7 22.27 33.77 -2.35
CA LEU A 7 21.34 32.67 -2.49
C LEU A 7 21.37 31.84 -1.21
N ILE A 8 20.37 32.04 -0.34
CA ILE A 8 20.17 31.18 0.84
C ILE A 8 19.55 29.87 0.35
N MET A 9 20.40 28.83 0.21
CA MET A 9 19.91 27.47 0.08
C MET A 9 19.25 27.09 1.42
N ALA A 10 17.92 27.00 1.43
CA ALA A 10 17.20 26.39 2.52
C ALA A 10 17.61 24.90 2.58
N THR A 11 18.48 24.54 3.52
CA THR A 11 18.69 23.14 3.90
C THR A 11 17.41 22.70 4.59
N GLY A 12 16.49 22.10 3.83
CA GLY A 12 15.29 21.48 4.38
C GLY A 12 15.71 20.32 5.28
N GLY A 13 15.92 20.59 6.55
CA GLY A 13 16.04 19.56 7.57
C GLY A 13 14.73 18.76 7.59
N ILE A 14 14.81 17.44 7.67
CA ILE A 14 13.65 16.56 7.89
C ILE A 14 12.98 17.07 9.18
N PRO A 15 11.69 17.46 9.16
CA PRO A 15 11.03 17.96 10.34
C PRO A 15 11.07 16.90 11.45
N MET A 16 11.35 17.32 12.67
CA MET A 16 11.51 16.46 13.85
C MET A 16 10.25 15.60 14.12
N ALA A 17 9.07 16.03 13.66
CA ALA A 17 7.83 15.25 13.69
C ALA A 17 7.92 13.90 12.96
N ALA A 18 8.80 13.76 11.96
CA ALA A 18 9.05 12.48 11.29
C ALA A 18 9.69 11.41 12.19
N LEU A 19 10.16 11.79 13.38
CA LEU A 19 10.83 10.90 14.32
C LEU A 19 9.91 10.38 15.45
N ASP A 20 8.79 11.06 15.72
CA ASP A 20 7.93 10.76 16.88
C ASP A 20 6.73 9.83 16.54
N GLY A 21 6.63 9.40 15.31
CA GLY A 21 5.58 8.51 14.82
C GLY A 21 4.31 9.27 14.41
N PRO A 22 3.70 8.85 13.30
CA PRO A 22 2.48 9.48 12.80
C PRO A 22 1.30 9.16 13.69
N GLU A 23 0.33 10.04 13.64
CA GLU A 23 -1.00 9.75 14.18
C GLU A 23 -1.61 8.52 13.49
N SER A 24 -2.46 7.79 14.22
CA SER A 24 -3.24 6.67 13.68
C SER A 24 -3.92 7.06 12.37
N GLY A 25 -3.79 6.22 11.35
CA GLY A 25 -4.40 6.42 10.04
C GLY A 25 -3.60 7.27 9.04
N SER A 26 -2.36 7.69 9.36
CA SER A 26 -1.49 8.36 8.39
C SER A 26 -0.93 7.39 7.34
N ILE A 27 -0.58 6.17 7.75
CA ILE A 27 -0.25 5.06 6.87
C ILE A 27 -1.43 4.10 6.86
N VAL A 28 -1.83 3.67 5.69
CA VAL A 28 -2.96 2.75 5.50
C VAL A 28 -2.56 1.57 4.62
N ILE A 29 -3.29 0.46 4.75
CA ILE A 29 -3.22 -0.67 3.84
C ILE A 29 -3.94 -0.24 2.56
N ASN A 30 -3.26 -0.28 1.42
CA ASN A 30 -3.75 0.21 0.14
C ASN A 30 -4.12 -0.91 -0.83
N GLU A 31 -3.35 -1.99 -0.81
CA GLU A 31 -3.50 -3.13 -1.72
C GLU A 31 -2.88 -4.37 -1.08
N PHE A 32 -3.38 -5.56 -1.41
CA PHE A 32 -2.75 -6.82 -1.03
C PHE A 32 -3.03 -7.93 -2.05
N MET A 33 -2.05 -8.83 -2.21
CA MET A 33 -2.13 -10.02 -3.06
C MET A 33 -2.04 -11.26 -2.18
N ALA A 34 -3.15 -11.99 -2.04
CA ALA A 34 -3.21 -13.25 -1.28
C ALA A 34 -2.89 -14.46 -2.16
N HIS A 35 -3.43 -14.53 -3.39
CA HIS A 35 -3.33 -15.69 -4.25
C HIS A 35 -2.69 -15.35 -5.62
N PRO A 36 -1.38 -15.08 -5.68
CA PRO A 36 -0.69 -14.86 -6.95
C PRO A 36 -0.65 -16.15 -7.80
N LEU A 37 -0.85 -16.02 -9.10
CA LEU A 37 -0.75 -17.13 -10.05
C LEU A 37 0.53 -17.09 -10.90
N ALA A 38 1.14 -15.91 -11.03
CA ALA A 38 2.32 -15.72 -11.88
C ALA A 38 3.65 -15.92 -11.14
N SER A 39 3.62 -16.23 -9.85
CA SER A 39 4.79 -16.55 -9.02
C SER A 39 5.16 -18.05 -9.08
N THR A 40 6.38 -18.39 -8.65
CA THR A 40 6.84 -19.78 -8.61
C THR A 40 6.07 -20.63 -7.61
N THR A 41 5.78 -20.04 -6.44
CA THR A 41 4.87 -20.58 -5.43
C THR A 41 3.97 -19.45 -4.96
N GLU A 42 2.78 -19.81 -4.49
CA GLU A 42 1.82 -18.82 -3.97
C GLU A 42 2.46 -17.92 -2.90
N THR A 43 3.07 -18.54 -1.90
CA THR A 43 3.70 -17.81 -0.79
C THR A 43 4.87 -16.90 -1.20
N GLU A 44 5.53 -17.13 -2.33
CA GLU A 44 6.59 -16.23 -2.82
C GLU A 44 6.04 -15.02 -3.55
N GLY A 45 4.82 -15.07 -4.03
CA GLY A 45 4.19 -14.00 -4.77
C GLY A 45 3.28 -13.09 -3.91
N GLU A 46 3.02 -13.44 -2.65
CA GLU A 46 2.20 -12.62 -1.74
C GLU A 46 2.87 -11.30 -1.41
N TRP A 47 2.07 -10.24 -1.27
CA TRP A 47 2.55 -8.93 -0.86
C TRP A 47 1.46 -8.05 -0.25
N ILE A 48 1.86 -7.06 0.52
CA ILE A 48 1.01 -6.03 1.11
C ILE A 48 1.61 -4.67 0.75
N GLU A 49 0.78 -3.76 0.27
CA GLU A 49 1.16 -2.39 0.00
C GLU A 49 0.58 -1.44 1.04
N LEU A 50 1.44 -0.58 1.53
CA LEU A 50 1.10 0.53 2.40
C LEU A 50 1.14 1.84 1.61
N TYR A 51 0.26 2.78 1.96
CA TYR A 51 0.23 4.12 1.41
C TYR A 51 0.33 5.17 2.50
N ASN A 52 1.26 6.11 2.34
CA ASN A 52 1.35 7.30 3.17
C ASN A 52 0.40 8.37 2.64
N ARG A 53 -0.79 8.49 3.25
CA ARG A 53 -1.78 9.49 2.85
C ARG A 53 -1.60 10.86 3.52
N SER A 54 -0.53 11.04 4.31
CA SER A 54 -0.22 12.30 4.97
C SER A 54 0.67 13.19 4.10
N GLY A 55 0.78 14.46 4.48
CA GLY A 55 1.73 15.42 3.89
C GLY A 55 3.16 15.32 4.45
N ASP A 56 3.45 14.36 5.33
CA ASP A 56 4.72 14.25 6.05
C ASP A 56 5.49 12.99 5.67
N TRP A 57 6.82 13.04 5.82
CA TRP A 57 7.68 11.88 5.72
C TRP A 57 7.53 11.03 6.98
N ILE A 58 7.33 9.73 6.84
CA ILE A 58 7.11 8.81 7.95
C ILE A 58 8.18 7.72 7.96
N ASN A 59 8.87 7.56 9.11
CA ASN A 59 9.80 6.45 9.30
C ASN A 59 9.04 5.20 9.75
N LEU A 60 9.08 4.16 8.91
CA LEU A 60 8.42 2.87 9.17
C LEU A 60 9.17 1.97 10.16
N SER A 61 10.33 2.38 10.70
CA SER A 61 11.09 1.58 11.66
C SER A 61 10.27 1.17 12.87
N GLY A 62 10.15 -0.14 13.08
CA GLY A 62 9.40 -0.72 14.19
C GLY A 62 7.87 -0.73 14.01
N TRP A 63 7.37 -0.33 12.86
CA TRP A 63 5.99 -0.62 12.48
C TRP A 63 5.81 -2.11 12.28
N ARG A 64 4.60 -2.60 12.50
CA ARG A 64 4.28 -4.02 12.41
C ARG A 64 3.05 -4.24 11.54
N ILE A 65 3.11 -5.31 10.76
CA ILE A 65 1.94 -5.87 10.08
C ILE A 65 1.71 -7.24 10.74
N THR A 66 0.49 -7.53 11.15
CA THR A 66 0.10 -8.81 11.76
C THR A 66 -1.11 -9.39 11.01
N ASN A 67 -1.23 -10.72 11.01
CA ASN A 67 -2.38 -11.44 10.49
C ASN A 67 -3.20 -12.10 11.62
N GLY A 68 -4.31 -12.75 11.25
CA GLY A 68 -5.18 -13.48 12.18
C GLY A 68 -4.58 -14.76 12.75
N HIS A 69 -3.49 -15.27 12.14
CA HIS A 69 -2.82 -16.51 12.52
C HIS A 69 -1.66 -16.30 13.51
N GLY A 70 -1.36 -15.06 13.83
CA GLY A 70 -0.31 -14.71 14.78
C GLY A 70 1.04 -14.45 14.16
N ASP A 71 1.15 -14.42 12.83
CA ASP A 71 2.37 -14.01 12.14
C ASP A 71 2.59 -12.50 12.25
N GLN A 72 3.84 -12.10 12.19
CA GLN A 72 4.20 -10.70 12.32
C GLN A 72 5.37 -10.32 11.40
N ILE A 73 5.18 -9.25 10.66
CA ILE A 73 6.25 -8.52 9.97
C ILE A 73 6.64 -7.32 10.83
N VAL A 74 7.93 -7.15 11.11
CA VAL A 74 8.47 -5.94 11.75
C VAL A 74 9.28 -5.18 10.71
N LEU A 75 8.82 -3.98 10.36
CA LEU A 75 9.45 -3.17 9.33
C LEU A 75 10.75 -2.55 9.82
N ASN A 76 11.75 -2.52 8.93
CA ASN A 76 13.02 -1.86 9.14
C ASN A 76 12.91 -0.34 8.95
N SER A 77 14.02 0.37 9.13
CA SER A 77 14.09 1.80 8.86
C SER A 77 13.90 2.06 7.36
N TYR A 78 12.79 2.68 7.01
CA TYR A 78 12.45 3.16 5.68
C TYR A 78 11.72 4.49 5.84
N LEU A 79 12.19 5.52 5.17
CA LEU A 79 11.58 6.84 5.23
C LEU A 79 10.60 6.98 4.05
N LEU A 80 9.32 6.75 4.32
CA LEU A 80 8.27 6.77 3.32
C LEU A 80 7.84 8.23 3.04
N PRO A 81 7.99 8.71 1.79
CA PRO A 81 7.59 10.07 1.42
C PRO A 81 6.08 10.31 1.58
N PRO A 82 5.65 11.59 1.63
CA PRO A 82 4.24 11.94 1.46
C PRO A 82 3.66 11.34 0.19
N GLU A 83 2.40 10.89 0.26
CA GLU A 83 1.62 10.39 -0.89
C GLU A 83 2.34 9.31 -1.71
N SER A 84 3.12 8.45 -1.03
CA SER A 84 3.92 7.39 -1.64
C SER A 84 3.53 6.02 -1.13
N TYR A 85 3.92 5.00 -1.90
CA TYR A 85 3.64 3.60 -1.65
C TYR A 85 4.87 2.89 -1.07
N PHE A 86 4.62 1.79 -0.36
CA PHE A 86 5.64 0.90 0.19
C PHE A 86 5.15 -0.54 0.09
N VAL A 87 5.88 -1.36 -0.65
CA VAL A 87 5.53 -2.76 -0.90
C VAL A 87 6.35 -3.68 0.01
N ALA A 88 5.67 -4.38 0.91
CA ALA A 88 6.22 -5.50 1.67
C ALA A 88 5.87 -6.81 0.94
N GLY A 89 6.87 -7.54 0.47
CA GLY A 89 6.69 -8.76 -0.31
C GLY A 89 7.38 -9.97 0.30
N ALA A 90 6.88 -11.15 -0.01
CA ALA A 90 7.41 -12.41 0.51
C ALA A 90 8.75 -12.82 -0.11
N SER A 91 9.04 -12.37 -1.33
CA SER A 91 10.30 -12.66 -2.02
C SER A 91 10.84 -11.45 -2.76
N GLY A 92 12.16 -11.25 -2.68
CA GLY A 92 12.89 -10.24 -3.45
C GLY A 92 13.36 -10.74 -4.82
N ASP A 93 13.14 -12.02 -5.15
CA ASP A 93 13.53 -12.59 -6.44
C ASP A 93 12.44 -12.31 -7.49
N PHE A 94 12.69 -11.32 -8.34
CA PHE A 94 11.78 -10.88 -9.40
C PHE A 94 11.33 -12.01 -10.34
N SER A 95 12.18 -13.01 -10.56
CA SER A 95 11.84 -14.15 -11.42
C SER A 95 10.89 -15.15 -10.75
N ARG A 96 10.75 -15.10 -9.43
CA ARG A 96 9.98 -16.04 -8.62
C ARG A 96 8.72 -15.44 -8.02
N ASN A 97 8.73 -14.14 -7.73
CA ASN A 97 7.67 -13.47 -7.00
C ASN A 97 6.51 -12.95 -7.87
N GLY A 98 6.50 -13.26 -9.17
CA GLY A 98 5.47 -12.78 -10.07
C GLY A 98 5.85 -11.47 -10.80
N GLY A 99 7.04 -10.92 -10.56
CA GLY A 99 7.58 -9.78 -11.31
C GLY A 99 7.26 -8.42 -10.72
N TYR A 100 7.27 -8.28 -9.40
CA TYR A 100 7.25 -6.98 -8.71
C TYR A 100 8.54 -6.74 -7.92
N VAL A 101 8.80 -5.50 -7.54
CA VAL A 101 9.97 -5.10 -6.76
C VAL A 101 9.51 -4.64 -5.38
N PRO A 102 9.73 -5.43 -4.31
CA PRO A 102 9.37 -5.02 -2.97
C PRO A 102 10.38 -4.01 -2.39
N ASP A 103 9.90 -3.06 -1.57
CA ASP A 103 10.73 -2.18 -0.74
C ASP A 103 11.26 -2.91 0.50
N PHE A 104 10.56 -3.96 0.93
CA PHE A 104 10.90 -4.79 2.07
C PHE A 104 10.53 -6.25 1.80
N VAL A 105 11.47 -7.15 2.12
CA VAL A 105 11.22 -8.60 2.01
C VAL A 105 10.99 -9.16 3.40
N TYR A 106 9.84 -9.82 3.58
CA TYR A 106 9.51 -10.52 4.82
C TYR A 106 9.69 -12.04 4.68
N CYS A 107 9.60 -12.73 5.81
CA CYS A 107 9.55 -14.19 5.86
C CYS A 107 8.53 -14.62 6.91
N SER A 108 8.01 -15.85 6.75
CA SER A 108 7.08 -16.45 7.72
C SER A 108 5.82 -15.62 7.99
N PHE A 109 5.21 -15.14 6.92
CA PHE A 109 3.91 -14.47 6.94
C PHE A 109 3.14 -14.91 5.69
N THR A 110 1.87 -15.27 5.85
CA THR A 110 0.97 -15.67 4.78
C THR A 110 -0.34 -14.89 4.86
N ILE A 111 -1.05 -14.82 3.74
CA ILE A 111 -2.35 -14.18 3.62
C ILE A 111 -3.34 -15.24 3.15
N ASP A 112 -4.25 -15.68 4.02
CA ASP A 112 -5.23 -16.72 3.70
C ASP A 112 -6.53 -16.12 3.14
N ASP A 113 -7.46 -16.97 2.63
CA ASP A 113 -8.79 -16.57 2.12
C ASP A 113 -9.66 -15.88 3.16
N VAL A 114 -9.49 -16.24 4.42
CA VAL A 114 -10.17 -15.67 5.58
C VAL A 114 -9.10 -15.28 6.58
N ASP A 115 -8.84 -13.99 6.66
CA ASP A 115 -7.75 -13.48 7.47
C ASP A 115 -8.00 -12.03 7.90
N GLU A 116 -7.12 -11.50 8.71
CA GLU A 116 -7.06 -10.09 9.06
C GLU A 116 -5.66 -9.54 8.76
N ILE A 117 -5.57 -8.29 8.35
CA ILE A 117 -4.30 -7.58 8.26
C ILE A 117 -4.41 -6.33 9.13
N LYS A 118 -3.56 -6.23 10.16
CA LYS A 118 -3.46 -5.06 11.03
C LYS A 118 -2.15 -4.36 10.79
N LEU A 119 -2.22 -3.06 10.60
CA LEU A 119 -1.06 -2.18 10.57
C LEU A 119 -0.94 -1.45 11.91
N ILE A 120 0.16 -1.67 12.61
CA ILE A 120 0.40 -1.17 13.96
C ILE A 120 1.62 -0.27 13.92
N ALA A 121 1.46 0.98 14.33
CA ALA A 121 2.55 1.96 14.45
C ALA A 121 3.55 1.55 15.55
N ARG A 122 4.77 2.07 15.49
CA ARG A 122 5.88 1.73 16.40
C ARG A 122 5.51 1.78 17.88
N LEU A 123 4.69 2.73 18.29
CA LEU A 123 4.27 2.90 19.69
C LEU A 123 3.07 2.03 20.09
N GLY A 124 2.57 1.19 19.18
CA GLY A 124 1.50 0.21 19.45
C GLY A 124 0.09 0.67 19.09
N SER A 125 -0.10 1.89 18.60
CA SER A 125 -1.40 2.32 18.07
C SER A 125 -1.70 1.63 16.73
N GLN A 126 -2.93 1.15 16.56
CA GLN A 126 -3.40 0.63 15.27
C GLN A 126 -3.56 1.80 14.30
N SER A 127 -2.90 1.73 13.16
CA SER A 127 -3.00 2.72 12.09
C SER A 127 -4.11 2.36 11.11
N ASP A 128 -4.18 1.10 10.71
CA ASP A 128 -5.22 0.60 9.81
C ASP A 128 -5.54 -0.88 10.11
N TYR A 129 -6.65 -1.38 9.57
CA TYR A 129 -7.12 -2.73 9.84
C TYR A 129 -8.11 -3.17 8.77
N ILE A 130 -7.93 -4.38 8.29
CA ILE A 130 -8.88 -5.09 7.44
C ILE A 130 -9.10 -6.48 8.02
N ASP A 131 -10.35 -6.95 7.96
CA ASP A 131 -10.78 -8.28 8.36
C ASP A 131 -11.65 -8.79 7.21
N PHE A 132 -11.09 -9.66 6.41
CA PHE A 132 -11.77 -10.24 5.27
C PHE A 132 -12.20 -11.66 5.60
N ASP A 133 -13.46 -11.79 5.89
CA ASP A 133 -14.12 -13.07 6.07
C ASP A 133 -14.47 -13.71 4.71
N GLY A 134 -15.04 -14.90 4.74
CA GLY A 134 -15.45 -15.61 3.51
C GLY A 134 -16.54 -14.92 2.68
N THR A 135 -16.93 -13.67 3.02
CA THR A 135 -17.84 -12.83 2.21
C THR A 135 -17.08 -11.91 1.26
N TRP A 136 -15.77 -11.74 1.47
CA TRP A 136 -14.91 -11.02 0.53
C TRP A 136 -14.62 -11.93 -0.66
N ASP A 137 -14.69 -11.35 -1.85
CA ASP A 137 -14.35 -12.06 -3.08
C ASP A 137 -12.83 -11.95 -3.31
N ILE A 138 -12.06 -12.94 -2.87
CA ILE A 138 -10.62 -13.03 -3.11
C ILE A 138 -10.40 -13.84 -4.38
N VAL A 139 -9.91 -13.20 -5.45
CA VAL A 139 -9.75 -13.81 -6.77
C VAL A 139 -8.29 -14.16 -7.05
N PRO A 140 -7.96 -15.44 -7.26
CA PRO A 140 -6.60 -15.83 -7.63
C PRO A 140 -6.08 -15.09 -8.86
N GLY A 141 -4.84 -14.61 -8.79
CA GLY A 141 -4.20 -13.80 -9.83
C GLY A 141 -4.64 -12.33 -9.86
N SER A 142 -5.44 -11.89 -8.89
CA SER A 142 -5.80 -10.47 -8.77
C SER A 142 -5.68 -9.99 -7.34
N SER A 143 -4.97 -8.89 -7.13
CA SER A 143 -4.92 -8.23 -5.83
C SER A 143 -6.24 -7.58 -5.46
N CYS A 144 -6.43 -7.34 -4.17
CA CYS A 144 -7.49 -6.49 -3.65
C CYS A 144 -6.96 -5.06 -3.53
N GLU A 145 -7.53 -4.16 -4.30
CA GLU A 145 -7.20 -2.73 -4.33
C GLU A 145 -8.25 -1.89 -3.61
N ARG A 146 -7.80 -0.94 -2.80
CA ARG A 146 -8.68 0.02 -2.13
C ARG A 146 -9.10 1.12 -3.09
N PHE A 147 -10.41 1.41 -3.20
CA PHE A 147 -10.93 2.48 -4.06
C PHE A 147 -10.40 3.86 -3.67
N ASN A 148 -10.31 4.13 -2.38
CA ASN A 148 -9.85 5.41 -1.86
C ASN A 148 -9.20 5.22 -0.49
N PRO A 149 -7.93 5.62 -0.31
CA PRO A 149 -7.22 5.50 0.97
C PRO A 149 -7.90 6.22 2.16
N GLY A 150 -8.83 7.12 1.89
CA GLY A 150 -9.61 7.84 2.89
C GLY A 150 -10.87 7.12 3.38
N TRP A 151 -11.29 6.03 2.71
CA TRP A 151 -12.49 5.29 3.10
C TRP A 151 -12.19 4.32 4.25
N VAL A 152 -13.24 3.81 4.88
CA VAL A 152 -13.12 2.79 5.93
C VAL A 152 -12.53 1.51 5.34
N SER A 153 -11.40 1.06 5.87
CA SER A 153 -10.69 -0.12 5.36
C SER A 153 -11.43 -1.43 5.60
N ASN A 154 -12.05 -1.56 6.77
CA ASN A 154 -12.73 -2.79 7.16
C ASN A 154 -14.17 -2.89 6.61
N LEU A 155 -14.34 -2.60 5.33
CA LEU A 155 -15.60 -2.77 4.57
C LEU A 155 -15.27 -3.31 3.19
N ALA A 156 -15.81 -4.46 2.81
CA ALA A 156 -15.63 -5.05 1.48
C ALA A 156 -15.97 -4.07 0.35
N SER A 157 -16.99 -3.20 0.54
CA SER A 157 -17.37 -2.17 -0.43
C SER A 157 -16.33 -1.06 -0.65
N SER A 158 -15.27 -1.00 0.16
CA SER A 158 -14.15 -0.08 -0.03
C SER A 158 -13.06 -0.65 -0.95
N TRP A 159 -13.19 -1.89 -1.39
CA TRP A 159 -12.20 -2.65 -2.14
C TRP A 159 -12.79 -3.20 -3.43
N ALA A 160 -11.92 -3.44 -4.40
CA ALA A 160 -12.24 -4.19 -5.62
C ALA A 160 -11.00 -4.93 -6.11
N HIS A 161 -11.21 -5.84 -7.06
CA HIS A 161 -10.12 -6.53 -7.73
C HIS A 161 -9.38 -5.58 -8.66
N ALA A 162 -8.06 -5.68 -8.69
CA ALA A 162 -7.23 -5.00 -9.65
C ALA A 162 -7.63 -5.33 -11.08
N VAL A 163 -7.47 -4.37 -11.99
CA VAL A 163 -7.76 -4.56 -13.42
C VAL A 163 -6.54 -4.33 -14.31
N SER A 164 -5.43 -3.85 -13.74
CA SER A 164 -4.16 -3.64 -14.45
C SER A 164 -3.24 -4.82 -14.29
N LEU A 165 -2.67 -5.31 -15.38
CA LEU A 165 -1.65 -6.35 -15.34
C LEU A 165 -0.32 -5.79 -14.86
N PHE A 166 0.41 -6.59 -14.08
CA PHE A 166 1.81 -6.33 -13.72
C PHE A 166 2.69 -7.56 -13.93
N GLY A 167 3.99 -7.35 -13.90
CA GLY A 167 5.00 -8.42 -13.89
C GLY A 167 4.75 -9.53 -14.91
N ASN A 168 4.56 -10.75 -14.42
CA ASN A 168 4.45 -11.95 -15.21
C ASN A 168 2.99 -12.34 -15.56
N GLY A 169 2.00 -11.49 -15.24
CA GLY A 169 0.63 -11.64 -15.72
C GLY A 169 -0.48 -11.60 -14.68
N ASP A 170 -0.16 -11.47 -13.40
CA ASP A 170 -1.17 -11.17 -12.37
C ASP A 170 -1.70 -9.74 -12.51
N GLN A 171 -2.86 -9.47 -11.90
CA GLN A 171 -3.45 -8.14 -11.83
C GLN A 171 -3.13 -7.48 -10.50
N GLY A 172 -2.67 -6.21 -10.53
CA GLY A 172 -2.29 -5.43 -9.37
C GLY A 172 -1.55 -4.17 -9.76
N THR A 173 -1.22 -3.33 -8.77
CA THR A 173 -0.49 -2.09 -9.00
C THR A 173 0.64 -1.86 -7.97
N PRO A 174 1.49 -2.88 -7.65
CA PRO A 174 2.49 -2.76 -6.60
C PRO A 174 3.46 -1.60 -6.84
N GLY A 175 3.47 -0.62 -5.93
CA GLY A 175 4.27 0.61 -6.00
C GLY A 175 3.61 1.76 -6.76
N PHE A 176 2.36 1.62 -7.19
CA PHE A 176 1.66 2.60 -8.01
C PHE A 176 0.24 2.87 -7.51
N ILE A 177 -0.41 3.87 -8.11
CA ILE A 177 -1.81 4.18 -7.84
C ILE A 177 -2.72 3.02 -8.27
N ASN A 178 -3.68 2.66 -7.42
CA ASN A 178 -4.62 1.56 -7.66
C ASN A 178 -5.38 1.71 -8.99
N SER A 179 -5.48 0.63 -9.74
CA SER A 179 -6.15 0.60 -11.05
C SER A 179 -7.64 0.89 -10.96
N VAL A 180 -8.28 0.48 -9.86
CA VAL A 180 -9.71 0.77 -9.59
C VAL A 180 -9.93 2.24 -9.28
N PHE A 181 -8.97 2.95 -8.67
CA PHE A 181 -9.03 4.38 -8.44
C PHE A 181 -9.01 5.17 -9.77
N GLN A 182 -8.13 4.81 -10.70
CA GLN A 182 -8.06 5.40 -12.03
C GLN A 182 -9.36 5.20 -12.80
N ASN A 183 -9.94 4.00 -12.75
CA ASN A 183 -11.19 3.69 -13.42
C ASN A 183 -12.38 4.48 -12.84
N SER A 184 -12.46 4.66 -11.52
CA SER A 184 -13.50 5.48 -10.89
C SER A 184 -13.41 6.96 -11.29
N PHE A 185 -12.22 7.50 -11.44
CA PHE A 185 -11.99 8.86 -11.93
C PHE A 185 -12.42 9.03 -13.39
N THR A 186 -12.06 8.08 -14.24
CA THR A 186 -12.41 8.10 -15.67
C THR A 186 -13.92 8.04 -15.87
N GLN A 187 -14.60 7.17 -15.15
CA GLN A 187 -16.07 7.03 -15.23
C GLN A 187 -16.79 8.30 -14.74
N ASN A 188 -16.36 8.88 -13.63
CA ASN A 188 -16.95 10.11 -13.10
C ASN A 188 -16.70 11.31 -14.02
N THR A 189 -15.52 11.42 -14.62
CA THR A 189 -15.19 12.48 -15.56
C THR A 189 -16.06 12.40 -16.82
N TRP A 190 -16.27 11.21 -17.37
CA TRP A 190 -17.18 11.01 -18.52
C TRP A 190 -18.64 11.29 -18.17
N ALA A 191 -19.10 10.89 -16.99
CA ALA A 191 -20.46 11.21 -16.53
C ALA A 191 -20.66 12.71 -16.36
N PHE A 192 -19.65 13.40 -15.82
CA PHE A 192 -19.65 14.85 -15.66
C PHE A 192 -19.65 15.57 -17.02
N ILE A 193 -18.80 15.18 -17.96
CA ILE A 193 -18.76 15.75 -19.32
C ILE A 193 -20.08 15.55 -20.05
N LYS A 194 -20.70 14.36 -19.94
CA LYS A 194 -22.01 14.10 -20.55
C LYS A 194 -23.11 14.96 -19.95
N ALA A 195 -23.08 15.27 -18.66
CA ALA A 195 -24.09 16.11 -18.01
C ALA A 195 -24.02 17.59 -18.45
N PHE A 196 -22.88 18.06 -18.94
CA PHE A 196 -22.69 19.43 -19.44
C PHE A 196 -22.80 19.56 -20.98
N SER A 197 -22.99 18.47 -21.70
CA SER A 197 -23.11 18.46 -23.17
C SER A 197 -24.55 18.36 -23.67
N GLN A 198 -25.53 18.49 -22.79
CA GLN A 198 -26.96 18.62 -23.08
C GLN A 198 -27.43 20.06 -22.79
#